data_a532b76a9c4db58c547d69f06806923a
#
_entry.id   a532b76a9c4db58c547d69f06806923a
#
_cell.length_a   1.000
_cell.length_b   1.000
_cell.length_c   1.000
_cell.angle_alpha   90.00
_cell.angle_beta   90.00
_cell.angle_gamma   90.00
#
_symmetry.space_group_name_H-M   'P 1'
#
loop_
_entity.id
_entity.type
_entity.pdbx_description
1 polymer ?
#
loop_
_entity_poly.entity_id
_entity_poly.type
_entity_poly.pdbx_seq_one_letter_code
_entity_poly.pdbx_strand_id
1 'polypeptide(L)'
;IALFCIDHGVNCIIEKPMAMSIEDADEIIRRSQEKHVKVSACHQNRFNLAVQETRKALEAGRFGKLSHGSIHVLWNRNEGYYSQAPWRGKWASDGGALMNQCIHGIDLLRWMFGDEVDEVYGVTRQQFHHYLEAEDIGMAIVKFKNGAIGTIEGTTNVYPKNLEETLYMFGEHGTVKLGGTSTNNIDVWAFEDEQAEDAKNQNLQEATSNVYGNGHTSLYADVIDAIEHDRQPYVDAVAGRNALEMVLAIYKSQKDGVPVKLPLKHFKSTDMAGEFDV
;
A
#
# COMPACT_ATOMS: atom_id res chain seq x y z
N ILE A 1 -14.57 16.22 -2.59
CA ILE A 1 -14.79 15.98 -4.03
C ILE A 1 -15.40 14.60 -4.24
N ALA A 2 -14.80 13.50 -3.74
CA ALA A 2 -15.28 12.13 -3.96
C ALA A 2 -16.77 11.97 -3.59
N LEU A 3 -17.18 12.37 -2.37
CA LEU A 3 -18.57 12.28 -1.93
C LEU A 3 -19.53 13.09 -2.81
N PHE A 4 -19.09 14.26 -3.29
CA PHE A 4 -19.88 15.04 -4.23
C PHE A 4 -20.14 14.29 -5.55
N CYS A 5 -19.09 13.67 -6.13
CA CYS A 5 -19.23 12.86 -7.34
C CYS A 5 -20.15 11.66 -7.12
N ILE A 6 -19.96 10.93 -6.02
CA ILE A 6 -20.78 9.78 -5.64
C ILE A 6 -22.26 10.16 -5.49
N ASP A 7 -22.56 11.27 -4.79
CA ASP A 7 -23.92 11.76 -4.60
C ASP A 7 -24.62 12.11 -5.91
N HIS A 8 -23.86 12.45 -6.96
CA HIS A 8 -24.36 12.73 -8.29
C HIS A 8 -24.31 11.53 -9.26
N GLY A 9 -24.06 10.32 -8.74
CA GLY A 9 -24.03 9.09 -9.54
C GLY A 9 -22.80 8.95 -10.45
N VAL A 10 -21.69 9.61 -10.11
CA VAL A 10 -20.45 9.58 -10.90
C VAL A 10 -19.50 8.54 -10.33
N ASN A 11 -19.08 7.57 -11.16
CA ASN A 11 -18.04 6.60 -10.81
C ASN A 11 -16.68 7.31 -10.62
N CYS A 12 -15.87 6.85 -9.66
CA CYS A 12 -14.66 7.55 -9.26
C CYS A 12 -13.44 6.64 -9.22
N ILE A 13 -12.31 7.14 -9.70
CA ILE A 13 -10.98 6.66 -9.31
C ILE A 13 -10.41 7.72 -8.38
N ILE A 14 -10.07 7.32 -7.15
CA ILE A 14 -9.55 8.22 -6.13
C ILE A 14 -8.05 7.96 -5.99
N GLU A 15 -7.25 9.03 -6.11
CA GLU A 15 -5.82 8.96 -5.83
C GLU A 15 -5.54 8.58 -4.37
N LYS A 16 -4.39 7.95 -4.17
CA LYS A 16 -3.94 7.56 -2.83
C LYS A 16 -3.30 8.75 -2.08
N PRO A 17 -3.48 8.81 -0.77
CA PRO A 17 -4.41 8.00 0.01
C PRO A 17 -5.85 8.39 -0.31
N MET A 18 -6.77 7.42 -0.31
CA MET A 18 -8.16 7.70 -0.69
C MET A 18 -8.88 8.66 0.25
N ALA A 19 -8.40 8.78 1.47
CA ALA A 19 -8.86 9.68 2.53
C ALA A 19 -7.73 9.90 3.55
N MET A 20 -7.97 10.80 4.52
CA MET A 20 -7.01 11.08 5.60
C MET A 20 -7.51 10.59 6.97
N SER A 21 -8.70 9.99 7.02
CA SER A 21 -9.32 9.40 8.21
C SER A 21 -10.05 8.12 7.88
N ILE A 22 -10.24 7.26 8.91
CA ILE A 22 -11.05 6.04 8.81
C ILE A 22 -12.50 6.40 8.49
N GLU A 23 -13.02 7.41 9.16
CA GLU A 23 -14.41 7.86 9.02
C GLU A 23 -14.72 8.32 7.59
N ASP A 24 -13.82 9.10 6.97
CA ASP A 24 -14.02 9.56 5.59
C ASP A 24 -13.96 8.40 4.59
N ALA A 25 -13.05 7.43 4.81
CA ALA A 25 -12.96 6.24 3.98
C ALA A 25 -14.21 5.36 4.09
N ASP A 26 -14.71 5.15 5.32
CA ASP A 26 -15.93 4.39 5.58
C ASP A 26 -17.16 5.09 4.98
N GLU A 27 -17.21 6.43 5.03
CA GLU A 27 -18.30 7.21 4.42
C GLU A 27 -18.28 7.12 2.88
N ILE A 28 -17.10 7.14 2.25
CA ILE A 28 -16.96 6.91 0.80
C ILE A 28 -17.50 5.53 0.43
N ILE A 29 -17.13 4.48 1.17
CA ILE A 29 -17.61 3.11 0.93
C ILE A 29 -19.14 3.05 1.08
N ARG A 30 -19.67 3.55 2.20
CA ARG A 30 -21.10 3.53 2.49
C ARG A 30 -21.91 4.20 1.38
N ARG A 31 -21.52 5.42 0.99
CA ARG A 31 -22.25 6.18 -0.05
C ARG A 31 -22.10 5.56 -1.43
N SER A 32 -20.93 5.01 -1.77
CA SER A 32 -20.78 4.35 -3.06
C SER A 32 -21.72 3.15 -3.21
N GLN A 33 -21.91 2.39 -2.12
CA GLN A 33 -22.87 1.29 -2.07
C GLN A 33 -24.33 1.76 -2.18
N GLU A 34 -24.71 2.79 -1.41
CA GLU A 34 -26.06 3.35 -1.44
C GLU A 34 -26.45 3.95 -2.82
N LYS A 35 -25.48 4.54 -3.49
CA LYS A 35 -25.67 5.16 -4.80
C LYS A 35 -25.41 4.23 -5.98
N HIS A 36 -24.99 2.99 -5.71
CA HIS A 36 -24.60 2.02 -6.74
C HIS A 36 -23.53 2.55 -7.71
N VAL A 37 -22.55 3.31 -7.17
CA VAL A 37 -21.44 3.90 -7.92
C VAL A 37 -20.19 3.05 -7.71
N LYS A 38 -19.43 2.85 -8.78
CA LYS A 38 -18.12 2.18 -8.68
C LYS A 38 -17.08 3.18 -8.18
N VAL A 39 -16.35 2.80 -7.13
CA VAL A 39 -15.24 3.58 -6.59
C VAL A 39 -14.00 2.69 -6.54
N SER A 40 -12.93 3.13 -7.18
CA SER A 40 -11.62 2.49 -7.17
C SER A 40 -10.61 3.38 -6.46
N ALA A 41 -9.75 2.78 -5.63
CA ALA A 41 -8.57 3.46 -5.10
C ALA A 41 -7.38 3.24 -6.04
N CYS A 42 -6.53 4.25 -6.22
CA CYS A 42 -5.40 4.17 -7.13
C CYS A 42 -4.20 3.44 -6.49
N HIS A 43 -4.31 2.11 -6.34
CA HIS A 43 -3.19 1.23 -5.98
C HIS A 43 -2.73 0.43 -7.21
N GLN A 44 -2.16 1.15 -8.18
CA GLN A 44 -1.76 0.62 -9.48
C GLN A 44 -0.67 -0.47 -9.41
N ASN A 45 0.13 -0.51 -8.32
CA ASN A 45 1.17 -1.55 -8.15
C ASN A 45 0.58 -2.96 -8.12
N ARG A 46 -0.69 -3.13 -7.74
CA ARG A 46 -1.38 -4.43 -7.85
C ARG A 46 -1.47 -4.96 -9.28
N PHE A 47 -1.35 -4.09 -10.29
CA PHE A 47 -1.39 -4.44 -11.71
C PHE A 47 -0.01 -4.62 -12.35
N ASN A 48 1.09 -4.43 -11.62
CA ASN A 48 2.42 -4.76 -12.12
C ASN A 48 2.51 -6.26 -12.44
N LEU A 49 3.13 -6.60 -13.56
CA LEU A 49 3.15 -7.99 -14.04
C LEU A 49 3.77 -8.95 -13.01
N ALA A 50 4.88 -8.56 -12.39
CA ALA A 50 5.52 -9.34 -11.33
C ALA A 50 4.58 -9.58 -10.13
N VAL A 51 3.81 -8.57 -9.74
CA VAL A 51 2.83 -8.64 -8.66
C VAL A 51 1.67 -9.57 -9.04
N GLN A 52 1.16 -9.48 -10.28
CA GLN A 52 0.08 -10.31 -10.78
C GLN A 52 0.48 -11.80 -10.87
N GLU A 53 1.68 -12.12 -11.37
CA GLU A 53 2.16 -13.50 -11.41
C GLU A 53 2.32 -14.07 -9.98
N THR A 54 2.83 -13.27 -9.04
CA THR A 54 2.93 -13.67 -7.63
C THR A 54 1.55 -13.92 -7.01
N ARG A 55 0.57 -13.08 -7.32
CA ARG A 55 -0.80 -13.25 -6.83
C ARG A 55 -1.44 -14.52 -7.39
N LYS A 56 -1.25 -14.83 -8.66
CA LYS A 56 -1.72 -16.09 -9.26
C LYS A 56 -1.12 -17.31 -8.57
N ALA A 57 0.17 -17.31 -8.28
CA ALA A 57 0.83 -18.40 -7.54
C ALA A 57 0.25 -18.56 -6.12
N LEU A 58 -0.04 -17.43 -5.45
CA LEU A 58 -0.68 -17.43 -4.14
C LEU A 58 -2.09 -18.01 -4.19
N GLU A 59 -2.91 -17.59 -5.15
CA GLU A 59 -4.30 -18.06 -5.32
C GLU A 59 -4.35 -19.54 -5.75
N ALA A 60 -3.34 -19.99 -6.49
CA ALA A 60 -3.16 -21.42 -6.82
C ALA A 60 -2.66 -22.26 -5.62
N GLY A 61 -2.39 -21.64 -4.46
CA GLY A 61 -1.97 -22.33 -3.25
C GLY A 61 -0.50 -22.78 -3.25
N ARG A 62 0.32 -22.36 -4.21
CA ARG A 62 1.71 -22.80 -4.37
C ARG A 62 2.61 -22.47 -3.18
N PHE A 63 2.30 -21.44 -2.41
CA PHE A 63 3.05 -21.11 -1.18
C PHE A 63 2.80 -22.09 -0.03
N GLY A 64 1.71 -22.87 -0.06
CA GLY A 64 1.23 -23.52 1.16
C GLY A 64 0.79 -22.47 2.19
N LYS A 65 1.05 -22.74 3.48
CA LYS A 65 0.78 -21.77 4.54
C LYS A 65 1.83 -20.66 4.51
N LEU A 66 1.37 -19.40 4.41
CA LEU A 66 2.28 -18.25 4.55
C LEU A 66 2.83 -18.16 5.98
N SER A 67 4.12 -18.00 6.10
CA SER A 67 4.84 -17.86 7.37
C SER A 67 5.03 -16.39 7.72
N HIS A 68 5.77 -15.66 6.87
CA HIS A 68 6.08 -14.26 7.08
C HIS A 68 6.44 -13.57 5.77
N GLY A 69 6.55 -12.25 5.82
CA GLY A 69 7.03 -11.44 4.72
C GLY A 69 7.42 -10.03 5.13
N SER A 70 8.02 -9.30 4.22
CA SER A 70 8.41 -7.92 4.46
C SER A 70 8.23 -7.05 3.25
N ILE A 71 7.86 -5.80 3.47
CA ILE A 71 7.87 -4.75 2.46
C ILE A 71 8.88 -3.68 2.84
N HIS A 72 9.74 -3.35 1.89
CA HIS A 72 10.72 -2.28 2.02
C HIS A 72 10.45 -1.24 0.93
N VAL A 73 10.29 0.02 1.32
CA VAL A 73 10.21 1.17 0.42
C VAL A 73 11.30 2.15 0.82
N LEU A 74 12.46 2.00 0.19
CA LEU A 74 13.68 2.70 0.54
C LEU A 74 13.96 3.74 -0.53
N TRP A 75 13.33 4.91 -0.41
CA TRP A 75 13.36 5.94 -1.42
C TRP A 75 14.05 7.22 -0.95
N ASN A 76 14.40 8.05 -1.92
CA ASN A 76 14.89 9.40 -1.69
C ASN A 76 13.83 10.42 -2.05
N ARG A 77 13.53 11.30 -1.12
CA ARG A 77 12.84 12.58 -1.40
C ARG A 77 13.59 13.66 -0.64
N ASN A 78 14.00 14.69 -1.34
CA ASN A 78 14.74 15.80 -0.77
C ASN A 78 13.85 17.05 -0.62
N GLU A 79 14.38 18.11 -0.06
CA GLU A 79 13.68 19.39 0.11
C GLU A 79 13.10 19.92 -1.21
N GLY A 80 13.85 19.75 -2.33
CA GLY A 80 13.38 20.14 -3.66
C GLY A 80 12.12 19.40 -4.11
N TYR A 81 11.91 18.15 -3.69
CA TYR A 81 10.66 17.43 -3.94
C TYR A 81 9.50 17.98 -3.10
N TYR A 82 9.73 18.21 -1.82
CA TYR A 82 8.67 18.67 -0.91
C TYR A 82 8.26 20.12 -1.18
N SER A 83 9.19 20.98 -1.58
CA SER A 83 8.92 22.39 -1.91
C SER A 83 8.10 22.60 -3.20
N GLN A 84 7.92 21.57 -4.03
CA GLN A 84 7.11 21.67 -5.26
C GLN A 84 5.62 21.96 -5.00
N ALA A 85 5.10 21.61 -3.81
CA ALA A 85 3.71 21.86 -3.50
C ALA A 85 3.51 22.02 -1.97
N PRO A 86 2.71 23.01 -1.55
CA PRO A 86 2.54 23.37 -0.13
C PRO A 86 1.78 22.34 0.71
N TRP A 87 1.15 21.36 0.06
CA TRP A 87 0.41 20.29 0.72
C TRP A 87 1.29 19.10 1.13
N ARG A 88 2.51 18.97 0.57
CA ARG A 88 3.39 17.83 0.81
C ARG A 88 3.93 17.82 2.25
N GLY A 89 3.98 16.64 2.85
CA GLY A 89 4.52 16.42 4.19
C GLY A 89 3.70 17.03 5.32
N LYS A 90 2.42 17.36 5.08
CA LYS A 90 1.51 17.92 6.08
C LYS A 90 0.50 16.88 6.52
N TRP A 91 0.25 16.79 7.82
CA TRP A 91 -0.73 15.86 8.38
C TRP A 91 -2.13 16.00 7.81
N ALA A 92 -2.54 17.23 7.49
CA ALA A 92 -3.89 17.52 6.99
C ALA A 92 -4.15 17.10 5.53
N SER A 93 -3.09 16.86 4.74
CA SER A 93 -3.25 16.69 3.28
C SER A 93 -2.48 15.54 2.65
N ASP A 94 -1.35 15.13 3.25
CA ASP A 94 -0.40 14.21 2.63
C ASP A 94 0.09 13.12 3.59
N GLY A 95 0.23 13.45 4.88
CA GLY A 95 0.98 12.66 5.83
C GLY A 95 2.47 12.67 5.52
N GLY A 96 3.18 11.66 5.99
CA GLY A 96 4.61 11.51 5.78
C GLY A 96 4.99 10.46 4.73
N ALA A 97 6.17 9.90 4.90
CA ALA A 97 6.74 8.89 4.00
C ALA A 97 5.83 7.67 3.86
N LEU A 98 5.27 7.16 4.97
CA LEU A 98 4.41 5.97 4.95
C LEU A 98 3.11 6.23 4.18
N MET A 99 2.47 7.38 4.41
CA MET A 99 1.18 7.70 3.81
C MET A 99 1.30 8.05 2.33
N ASN A 100 2.32 8.80 1.94
CA ASN A 100 2.47 9.24 0.56
C ASN A 100 3.25 8.23 -0.29
N GLN A 101 4.48 7.88 0.11
CA GLN A 101 5.38 7.10 -0.73
C GLN A 101 5.21 5.60 -0.54
N CYS A 102 5.03 5.13 0.70
CA CYS A 102 5.10 3.72 1.02
C CYS A 102 3.75 2.99 0.97
N ILE A 103 2.63 3.73 0.88
CA ILE A 103 1.27 3.15 0.97
C ILE A 103 1.01 2.08 -0.09
N HIS A 104 1.61 2.17 -1.28
CA HIS A 104 1.47 1.13 -2.32
C HIS A 104 2.11 -0.19 -1.89
N GLY A 105 3.32 -0.14 -1.35
CA GLY A 105 3.98 -1.34 -0.82
C GLY A 105 3.26 -1.90 0.41
N ILE A 106 2.77 -1.04 1.30
CA ILE A 106 1.98 -1.42 2.48
C ILE A 106 0.67 -2.12 2.05
N ASP A 107 0.01 -1.60 1.02
CA ASP A 107 -1.15 -2.22 0.39
C ASP A 107 -0.82 -3.62 -0.14
N LEU A 108 0.30 -3.77 -0.87
CA LEU A 108 0.73 -5.06 -1.40
C LEU A 108 0.98 -6.09 -0.29
N LEU A 109 1.67 -5.71 0.79
CA LEU A 109 1.89 -6.61 1.92
C LEU A 109 0.58 -7.10 2.50
N ARG A 110 -0.35 -6.18 2.82
CA ARG A 110 -1.66 -6.55 3.39
C ARG A 110 -2.44 -7.46 2.45
N TRP A 111 -2.56 -7.09 1.19
CA TRP A 111 -3.33 -7.83 0.19
C TRP A 111 -2.78 -9.24 -0.09
N MET A 112 -1.46 -9.39 -0.15
CA MET A 112 -0.81 -10.70 -0.38
C MET A 112 -0.92 -11.61 0.84
N PHE A 113 -0.96 -11.07 2.06
CA PHE A 113 -1.03 -11.86 3.29
C PHE A 113 -2.45 -12.09 3.82
N GLY A 114 -3.50 -11.63 3.09
CA GLY A 114 -4.89 -12.03 3.31
C GLY A 114 -5.79 -11.00 3.96
N ASP A 115 -5.50 -9.68 3.84
CA ASP A 115 -6.35 -8.55 4.25
C ASP A 115 -6.76 -8.49 5.74
N GLU A 116 -6.88 -9.62 6.43
CA GLU A 116 -7.26 -9.67 7.83
C GLU A 116 -6.06 -9.49 8.77
N VAL A 117 -5.83 -8.26 9.17
CA VAL A 117 -4.81 -7.90 10.16
C VAL A 117 -5.40 -8.01 11.57
N ASP A 118 -4.64 -8.61 12.49
CA ASP A 118 -4.99 -8.67 13.92
C ASP A 118 -4.43 -7.47 14.69
N GLU A 119 -3.13 -7.20 14.52
CA GLU A 119 -2.41 -6.21 15.32
C GLU A 119 -1.24 -5.59 14.55
N VAL A 120 -1.00 -4.31 14.78
CA VAL A 120 0.15 -3.56 14.27
C VAL A 120 0.90 -2.89 15.41
N TYR A 121 2.24 -3.03 15.44
CA TYR A 121 3.11 -2.22 16.26
C TYR A 121 4.10 -1.48 15.37
N GLY A 122 4.14 -0.14 15.48
CA GLY A 122 4.96 0.69 14.64
C GLY A 122 5.64 1.84 15.39
N VAL A 123 6.77 2.26 14.81
CA VAL A 123 7.56 3.41 15.27
C VAL A 123 7.84 4.28 14.06
N THR A 124 7.61 5.59 14.20
CA THR A 124 7.90 6.58 13.17
C THR A 124 8.78 7.69 13.74
N ARG A 125 9.53 8.36 12.87
CA ARG A 125 10.40 9.49 13.26
C ARG A 125 10.49 10.51 12.12
N GLN A 126 10.80 11.75 12.50
CA GLN A 126 11.27 12.77 11.60
C GLN A 126 12.78 12.93 11.85
N GLN A 127 13.61 12.28 11.03
CA GLN A 127 15.05 12.20 11.27
C GLN A 127 15.83 13.29 10.55
N PHE A 128 15.49 13.60 9.30
CA PHE A 128 16.27 14.51 8.46
C PHE A 128 15.43 15.62 7.83
N HIS A 129 14.14 15.39 7.60
CA HIS A 129 13.28 16.32 6.88
C HIS A 129 12.49 17.23 7.85
N HIS A 130 13.21 17.97 8.71
CA HIS A 130 12.60 18.84 9.74
C HIS A 130 11.74 19.99 9.17
N TYR A 131 11.70 20.17 7.86
CA TYR A 131 10.80 21.07 7.15
C TYR A 131 9.41 20.49 6.88
N LEU A 132 9.17 19.22 7.22
CA LEU A 132 7.86 18.59 7.17
C LEU A 132 7.16 18.70 8.53
N GLU A 133 5.85 18.45 8.55
CA GLU A 133 5.10 18.21 9.80
C GLU A 133 5.11 16.73 10.18
N ALA A 134 5.22 15.84 9.17
CA ALA A 134 5.05 14.41 9.30
C ALA A 134 6.40 13.65 9.26
N GLU A 135 6.32 12.33 9.43
CA GLU A 135 7.48 11.44 9.47
C GLU A 135 8.16 11.29 8.10
N ASP A 136 9.45 11.03 8.14
CA ASP A 136 10.29 10.69 6.98
C ASP A 136 10.78 9.23 7.00
N ILE A 137 10.52 8.51 8.11
CA ILE A 137 10.81 7.10 8.29
C ILE A 137 9.80 6.45 9.22
N GLY A 138 9.43 5.22 8.92
CA GLY A 138 8.63 4.36 9.79
C GLY A 138 8.92 2.89 9.59
N MET A 139 8.84 2.14 10.68
CA MET A 139 8.97 0.69 10.72
C MET A 139 7.82 0.08 11.51
N ALA A 140 7.35 -1.10 11.09
CA ALA A 140 6.29 -1.79 11.81
C ALA A 140 6.38 -3.31 11.74
N ILE A 141 5.77 -3.95 12.75
CA ILE A 141 5.47 -5.38 12.77
C ILE A 141 3.95 -5.54 12.67
N VAL A 142 3.52 -6.42 11.79
CA VAL A 142 2.11 -6.72 11.49
C VAL A 142 1.83 -8.18 11.84
N LYS A 143 0.78 -8.43 12.62
CA LYS A 143 0.27 -9.79 12.86
C LYS A 143 -1.00 -9.99 12.06
N PHE A 144 -1.02 -11.01 11.22
CA PHE A 144 -2.19 -11.40 10.45
C PHE A 144 -3.01 -12.46 11.18
N LYS A 145 -4.34 -12.48 11.01
CA LYS A 145 -5.22 -13.46 11.67
C LYS A 145 -4.95 -14.90 11.23
N ASN A 146 -4.42 -15.11 10.03
CA ASN A 146 -4.00 -16.43 9.55
C ASN A 146 -2.71 -16.96 10.21
N GLY A 147 -2.10 -16.17 11.10
CA GLY A 147 -0.89 -16.49 11.86
C GLY A 147 0.41 -16.05 11.20
N ALA A 148 0.38 -15.50 10.00
CA ALA A 148 1.57 -14.92 9.37
C ALA A 148 2.02 -13.63 10.06
N ILE A 149 3.30 -13.29 9.89
CA ILE A 149 3.91 -12.06 10.42
C ILE A 149 4.44 -11.24 9.26
N GLY A 150 4.12 -9.94 9.24
CA GLY A 150 4.66 -8.98 8.28
C GLY A 150 5.59 -7.97 8.94
N THR A 151 6.57 -7.46 8.19
CA THR A 151 7.34 -6.28 8.56
C THR A 151 7.26 -5.22 7.48
N ILE A 152 7.27 -3.97 7.91
CA ILE A 152 7.25 -2.79 7.05
C ILE A 152 8.48 -1.95 7.39
N GLU A 153 9.23 -1.55 6.36
CA GLU A 153 10.27 -0.54 6.44
C GLU A 153 10.02 0.48 5.34
N GLY A 154 9.71 1.73 5.72
CA GLY A 154 9.39 2.79 4.79
C GLY A 154 10.11 4.08 5.11
N THR A 155 10.82 4.65 4.14
CA THR A 155 11.55 5.91 4.34
C THR A 155 11.74 6.69 3.05
N THR A 156 11.90 8.00 3.20
CA THR A 156 12.34 8.92 2.14
C THR A 156 13.78 9.43 2.34
N ASN A 157 14.51 8.88 3.30
CA ASN A 157 15.85 9.33 3.74
C ASN A 157 17.02 8.69 3.00
N VAL A 158 16.78 7.86 1.98
CA VAL A 158 17.86 7.15 1.27
C VAL A 158 18.67 8.13 0.40
N TYR A 159 19.99 8.10 0.56
CA TYR A 159 20.89 8.94 -0.23
C TYR A 159 21.67 8.10 -1.26
N PRO A 160 21.91 8.60 -2.46
CA PRO A 160 21.46 9.89 -3.04
C PRO A 160 20.18 9.77 -3.89
N LYS A 161 19.63 8.57 -4.07
CA LYS A 161 18.47 8.23 -4.92
C LYS A 161 17.68 7.06 -4.38
N ASN A 162 16.51 6.78 -4.95
CA ASN A 162 15.73 5.59 -4.61
C ASN A 162 16.61 4.34 -4.74
N LEU A 163 16.55 3.49 -3.71
CA LEU A 163 17.24 2.21 -3.68
C LEU A 163 16.35 1.10 -4.21
N GLU A 164 15.23 0.85 -3.53
CA GLU A 164 14.33 -0.26 -3.86
C GLU A 164 12.91 -0.05 -3.33
N GLU A 165 11.96 -0.75 -3.96
CA GLU A 165 10.69 -1.15 -3.38
C GLU A 165 10.57 -2.66 -3.57
N THR A 166 10.65 -3.43 -2.47
CA THR A 166 10.78 -4.88 -2.48
C THR A 166 9.78 -5.54 -1.54
N LEU A 167 9.13 -6.62 -2.02
CA LEU A 167 8.24 -7.46 -1.22
C LEU A 167 8.82 -8.88 -1.16
N TYR A 168 9.00 -9.38 0.06
CA TYR A 168 9.39 -10.75 0.33
C TYR A 168 8.18 -11.55 0.84
N MET A 169 8.00 -12.74 0.31
CA MET A 169 6.96 -13.67 0.73
C MET A 169 7.54 -15.05 0.96
N PHE A 170 7.31 -15.59 2.15
CA PHE A 170 7.81 -16.90 2.58
C PHE A 170 6.63 -17.79 2.99
N GLY A 171 6.43 -18.86 2.26
CA GLY A 171 5.46 -19.90 2.56
C GLY A 171 6.13 -21.24 2.84
N GLU A 172 5.32 -22.21 3.21
CA GLU A 172 5.77 -23.58 3.50
C GLU A 172 6.43 -24.26 2.29
N HIS A 173 5.91 -23.98 1.07
CA HIS A 173 6.33 -24.60 -0.19
C HIS A 173 6.81 -23.59 -1.24
N GLY A 174 6.94 -22.30 -0.88
CA GLY A 174 7.32 -21.28 -1.84
C GLY A 174 7.96 -20.05 -1.22
N THR A 175 8.91 -19.47 -1.97
CA THR A 175 9.56 -18.20 -1.66
C THR A 175 9.57 -17.33 -2.90
N VAL A 176 9.07 -16.10 -2.76
CA VAL A 176 9.11 -15.08 -3.81
C VAL A 176 9.71 -13.80 -3.25
N LYS A 177 10.59 -13.18 -4.03
CA LYS A 177 11.04 -11.80 -3.81
C LYS A 177 10.70 -10.97 -5.04
N LEU A 178 9.81 -10.02 -4.86
CA LEU A 178 9.62 -8.93 -5.81
C LEU A 178 10.66 -7.85 -5.54
N GLY A 179 11.21 -7.27 -6.60
CA GLY A 179 12.28 -6.29 -6.52
C GLY A 179 12.09 -5.11 -7.48
N GLY A 180 13.19 -4.37 -7.70
CA GLY A 180 13.20 -3.14 -8.47
C GLY A 180 12.86 -1.92 -7.62
N THR A 181 12.46 -0.81 -8.27
CA THR A 181 12.10 0.44 -7.59
C THR A 181 10.60 0.64 -7.43
N SER A 182 9.80 -0.32 -7.91
CA SER A 182 8.32 -0.30 -7.86
C SER A 182 7.72 -1.71 -7.88
N THR A 183 8.38 -2.70 -7.25
CA THR A 183 7.95 -4.11 -7.25
C THR A 183 7.68 -4.65 -8.67
N ASN A 184 8.49 -4.23 -9.62
CA ASN A 184 8.33 -4.50 -11.05
C ASN A 184 9.18 -5.67 -11.58
N ASN A 185 10.00 -6.28 -10.71
CA ASN A 185 10.85 -7.44 -11.04
C ASN A 185 10.52 -8.61 -10.13
N ILE A 186 10.80 -9.83 -10.61
CA ILE A 186 10.89 -11.01 -9.77
C ILE A 186 12.37 -11.34 -9.60
N ASP A 187 12.90 -11.12 -8.40
CA ASP A 187 14.29 -11.42 -8.06
C ASP A 187 14.49 -12.86 -7.58
N VAL A 188 13.47 -13.43 -6.92
CA VAL A 188 13.43 -14.83 -6.48
C VAL A 188 12.06 -15.40 -6.78
N TRP A 189 12.04 -16.58 -7.42
CA TRP A 189 10.87 -17.38 -7.69
C TRP A 189 11.20 -18.84 -7.44
N ALA A 190 10.85 -19.36 -6.29
CA ALA A 190 11.19 -20.70 -5.87
C ALA A 190 9.99 -21.39 -5.23
N PHE A 191 9.54 -22.49 -5.83
CA PHE A 191 8.45 -23.32 -5.34
C PHE A 191 8.88 -24.80 -5.34
N GLU A 192 8.27 -25.59 -4.45
CA GLU A 192 8.51 -27.03 -4.36
C GLU A 192 7.97 -27.74 -5.62
N ASP A 193 6.82 -27.29 -6.14
CA ASP A 193 6.25 -27.75 -7.40
C ASP A 193 6.87 -26.97 -8.57
N GLU A 194 7.49 -27.67 -9.51
CA GLU A 194 7.97 -27.04 -10.75
C GLU A 194 6.84 -26.94 -11.79
N GLN A 195 6.66 -25.73 -12.36
CA GLN A 195 5.69 -25.45 -13.41
C GLN A 195 6.36 -24.86 -14.65
N ALA A 196 5.75 -25.02 -15.81
CA ALA A 196 6.32 -24.55 -17.09
C ALA A 196 6.54 -23.02 -17.13
N GLU A 197 5.69 -22.26 -16.43
CA GLU A 197 5.76 -20.80 -16.34
C GLU A 197 6.91 -20.30 -15.45
N ASP A 198 7.49 -21.15 -14.59
CA ASP A 198 8.52 -20.74 -13.63
C ASP A 198 9.78 -20.20 -14.30
N ALA A 199 10.18 -20.79 -15.44
CA ALA A 199 11.31 -20.30 -16.21
C ALA A 199 11.13 -18.87 -16.73
N LYS A 200 9.89 -18.46 -17.04
CA LYS A 200 9.53 -17.11 -17.43
C LYS A 200 9.55 -16.17 -16.24
N ASN A 201 8.98 -16.62 -15.12
CA ASN A 201 8.83 -15.79 -13.92
C ASN A 201 10.17 -15.55 -13.22
N GLN A 202 11.08 -16.54 -13.17
CA GLN A 202 12.43 -16.40 -12.58
C GLN A 202 13.28 -15.27 -13.15
N ASN A 203 12.97 -14.78 -14.35
CA ASN A 203 13.72 -13.70 -15.02
C ASN A 203 12.83 -12.52 -15.39
N LEU A 204 11.65 -12.42 -14.82
CA LEU A 204 10.70 -11.38 -15.17
C LEU A 204 11.20 -10.02 -14.68
N GLN A 205 11.44 -9.12 -15.63
CA GLN A 205 11.80 -7.73 -15.40
C GLN A 205 10.91 -6.86 -16.27
N GLU A 206 10.15 -5.99 -15.65
CA GLU A 206 9.31 -5.04 -16.36
C GLU A 206 9.99 -3.67 -16.40
N ALA A 207 10.37 -3.22 -17.59
CA ALA A 207 10.97 -1.90 -17.75
C ALA A 207 9.94 -0.82 -17.41
N THR A 208 10.31 0.08 -16.51
CA THR A 208 9.49 1.21 -16.09
C THR A 208 10.22 2.53 -16.37
N SER A 209 9.47 3.53 -16.83
CA SER A 209 10.03 4.88 -17.08
C SER A 209 10.11 5.73 -15.80
N ASN A 210 9.44 5.30 -14.72
CA ASN A 210 9.37 6.00 -13.45
C ASN A 210 9.04 5.02 -12.30
N VAL A 211 9.04 5.51 -11.08
CA VAL A 211 8.77 4.72 -9.86
C VAL A 211 7.32 4.27 -9.68
N TYR A 212 6.41 4.66 -10.54
CA TYR A 212 5.00 4.28 -10.43
C TYR A 212 4.67 3.01 -11.23
N GLY A 213 5.63 2.44 -11.96
CA GLY A 213 5.41 1.27 -12.81
C GLY A 213 4.47 1.54 -13.98
N ASN A 214 3.93 0.47 -14.56
CA ASN A 214 3.03 0.52 -15.73
C ASN A 214 1.56 0.24 -15.38
N GLY A 215 1.24 0.04 -14.09
CA GLY A 215 -0.05 -0.44 -13.62
C GLY A 215 -1.25 0.49 -13.86
N HIS A 216 -1.05 1.79 -14.08
CA HIS A 216 -2.16 2.73 -14.26
C HIS A 216 -3.05 2.39 -15.47
N THR A 217 -2.46 2.01 -16.61
CA THR A 217 -3.24 1.64 -17.80
C THR A 217 -4.17 0.48 -17.52
N SER A 218 -3.67 -0.55 -16.84
CA SER A 218 -4.46 -1.73 -16.48
C SER A 218 -5.52 -1.40 -15.41
N LEU A 219 -5.20 -0.51 -14.47
CA LEU A 219 -6.18 -0.05 -13.46
C LEU A 219 -7.34 0.68 -14.14
N TYR A 220 -7.07 1.60 -15.06
CA TYR A 220 -8.14 2.28 -15.79
C TYR A 220 -8.97 1.33 -16.65
N ALA A 221 -8.33 0.38 -17.33
CA ALA A 221 -9.03 -0.63 -18.13
C ALA A 221 -9.94 -1.49 -17.23
N ASP A 222 -9.48 -1.91 -16.06
CA ASP A 222 -10.28 -2.67 -15.10
C ASP A 222 -11.50 -1.88 -14.61
N VAL A 223 -11.34 -0.60 -14.30
CA VAL A 223 -12.46 0.25 -13.83
C VAL A 223 -13.50 0.45 -14.95
N ILE A 224 -13.07 0.65 -16.19
CA ILE A 224 -13.98 0.77 -17.34
C ILE A 224 -14.77 -0.54 -17.50
N ASP A 225 -14.10 -1.68 -17.52
CA ASP A 225 -14.72 -3.00 -17.60
C ASP A 225 -15.66 -3.27 -16.40
N ALA A 226 -15.28 -2.84 -15.20
CA ALA A 226 -16.12 -2.97 -14.01
C ALA A 226 -17.43 -2.16 -14.13
N ILE A 227 -17.38 -0.99 -14.77
CA ILE A 227 -18.57 -0.16 -15.03
C ILE A 227 -19.44 -0.81 -16.13
N GLU A 228 -18.84 -1.25 -17.23
CA GLU A 228 -19.57 -1.85 -18.37
C GLU A 228 -20.27 -3.16 -18.02
N HIS A 229 -19.66 -3.98 -17.13
CA HIS A 229 -20.18 -5.30 -16.74
C HIS A 229 -20.80 -5.32 -15.32
N ASP A 230 -21.02 -4.17 -14.72
CA ASP A 230 -21.61 -4.01 -13.38
C ASP A 230 -20.95 -4.90 -12.29
N ARG A 231 -19.62 -5.05 -12.34
CA ARG A 231 -18.82 -5.71 -11.30
C ARG A 231 -18.10 -4.70 -10.41
N GLN A 232 -17.51 -5.17 -9.32
CA GLN A 232 -16.60 -4.32 -8.53
C GLN A 232 -15.24 -4.17 -9.25
N PRO A 233 -14.59 -2.99 -9.18
CA PRO A 233 -13.20 -2.84 -9.58
C PRO A 233 -12.29 -3.79 -8.80
N TYR A 234 -11.21 -4.24 -9.43
CA TYR A 234 -10.22 -5.11 -8.78
C TYR A 234 -9.55 -4.46 -7.57
N VAL A 235 -9.39 -3.14 -7.61
CA VAL A 235 -8.96 -2.32 -6.47
C VAL A 235 -10.12 -1.39 -6.11
N ASP A 236 -11.04 -1.86 -5.30
CA ASP A 236 -12.21 -1.11 -4.89
C ASP A 236 -11.94 -0.12 -3.72
N ALA A 237 -12.96 0.55 -3.24
CA ALA A 237 -12.85 1.47 -2.11
C ALA A 237 -12.46 0.75 -0.79
N VAL A 238 -12.84 -0.52 -0.62
CA VAL A 238 -12.46 -1.31 0.56
C VAL A 238 -10.96 -1.57 0.56
N ALA A 239 -10.38 -1.88 -0.59
CA ALA A 239 -8.92 -2.02 -0.73
C ALA A 239 -8.19 -0.71 -0.35
N GLY A 240 -8.68 0.44 -0.83
CA GLY A 240 -8.12 1.75 -0.47
C GLY A 240 -8.22 2.06 1.03
N ARG A 241 -9.35 1.75 1.64
CA ARG A 241 -9.57 1.88 3.09
C ARG A 241 -8.64 0.96 3.88
N ASN A 242 -8.41 -0.26 3.40
CA ASN A 242 -7.51 -1.22 4.03
C ASN A 242 -6.05 -0.74 4.02
N ALA A 243 -5.58 -0.19 2.91
CA ALA A 243 -4.24 0.39 2.82
C ALA A 243 -4.07 1.60 3.75
N LEU A 244 -5.05 2.51 3.76
CA LEU A 244 -5.10 3.65 4.66
C LEU A 244 -5.06 3.23 6.13
N GLU A 245 -5.88 2.24 6.51
CA GLU A 245 -5.97 1.73 7.88
C GLU A 245 -4.63 1.22 8.40
N MET A 246 -3.85 0.55 7.56
CA MET A 246 -2.52 0.07 7.95
C MET A 246 -1.60 1.22 8.35
N VAL A 247 -1.57 2.28 7.55
CA VAL A 247 -0.74 3.47 7.84
C VAL A 247 -1.24 4.17 9.10
N LEU A 248 -2.55 4.38 9.22
CA LEU A 248 -3.15 5.01 10.40
C LEU A 248 -2.95 4.17 11.67
N ALA A 249 -2.92 2.85 11.57
CA ALA A 249 -2.61 1.96 12.69
C ALA A 249 -1.14 2.10 13.14
N ILE A 250 -0.20 2.28 12.20
CA ILE A 250 1.21 2.55 12.51
C ILE A 250 1.33 3.90 13.23
N TYR A 251 0.68 4.94 12.72
CA TYR A 251 0.65 6.26 13.36
C TYR A 251 0.05 6.21 14.76
N LYS A 252 -1.08 5.52 14.91
CA LYS A 252 -1.72 5.36 16.23
C LYS A 252 -0.80 4.60 17.19
N SER A 253 -0.12 3.56 16.72
CA SER A 253 0.84 2.80 17.54
C SER A 253 2.02 3.68 18.00
N GLN A 254 2.57 4.52 17.12
CA GLN A 254 3.57 5.51 17.47
C GLN A 254 3.07 6.46 18.57
N LYS A 255 1.88 7.01 18.38
CA LYS A 255 1.28 7.99 19.30
C LYS A 255 1.01 7.41 20.68
N ASP A 256 0.43 6.20 20.71
CA ASP A 256 0.01 5.56 21.96
C ASP A 256 1.16 4.78 22.63
N GLY A 257 2.25 4.48 21.89
CA GLY A 257 3.40 3.70 22.38
C GLY A 257 3.09 2.22 22.59
N VAL A 258 2.01 1.69 22.02
CA VAL A 258 1.53 0.31 22.20
C VAL A 258 1.06 -0.30 20.87
N PRO A 259 0.99 -1.65 20.79
CA PRO A 259 0.35 -2.31 19.64
C PRO A 259 -1.12 -1.91 19.49
N VAL A 260 -1.58 -1.82 18.25
CA VAL A 260 -2.94 -1.41 17.89
C VAL A 260 -3.68 -2.57 17.24
N LYS A 261 -4.83 -2.93 17.77
CA LYS A 261 -5.74 -3.95 17.20
C LYS A 261 -6.56 -3.36 16.05
N LEU A 262 -6.76 -4.18 15.01
CA LEU A 262 -7.61 -3.85 13.88
C LEU A 262 -8.93 -4.65 13.94
N PRO A 263 -10.03 -4.14 13.35
CA PRO A 263 -10.11 -2.89 12.58
C PRO A 263 -10.10 -1.64 13.45
N LEU A 264 -9.52 -0.55 12.93
CA LEU A 264 -9.64 0.78 13.52
C LEU A 264 -11.07 1.30 13.36
N LYS A 265 -11.61 1.87 14.44
CA LYS A 265 -12.92 2.54 14.40
C LYS A 265 -12.81 4.03 14.11
N HIS A 266 -11.79 4.66 14.69
CA HIS A 266 -11.57 6.10 14.62
C HIS A 266 -10.06 6.35 14.64
N PHE A 267 -9.57 7.10 13.72
CA PHE A 267 -8.26 7.74 13.72
C PHE A 267 -8.07 8.50 12.40
N LYS A 268 -7.40 9.63 12.47
CA LYS A 268 -7.07 10.46 11.31
C LYS A 268 -5.61 10.93 11.38
N SER A 269 -5.02 11.25 10.24
CA SER A 269 -3.63 11.69 10.16
C SER A 269 -3.36 12.93 11.03
N THR A 270 -4.32 13.87 11.12
CA THR A 270 -4.19 15.08 11.93
C THR A 270 -4.18 14.82 13.44
N ASP A 271 -4.51 13.61 13.90
CA ASP A 271 -4.31 13.24 15.32
C ASP A 271 -2.83 13.15 15.67
N MET A 272 -1.93 13.10 14.68
CA MET A 272 -0.48 13.12 14.83
C MET A 272 0.11 14.54 14.89
N ALA A 273 -0.70 15.60 14.76
CA ALA A 273 -0.19 16.97 14.78
C ALA A 273 0.57 17.25 16.09
N GLY A 274 1.77 17.83 15.98
CA GLY A 274 2.66 18.10 17.09
C GLY A 274 3.52 16.92 17.56
N GLU A 275 3.38 15.73 16.98
CA GLU A 275 4.12 14.52 17.42
C GLU A 275 5.65 14.70 17.32
N PHE A 276 6.11 15.49 16.38
CA PHE A 276 7.53 15.73 16.11
C PHE A 276 7.95 17.19 16.36
N ASP A 277 7.07 18.02 16.93
CA ASP A 277 7.42 19.38 17.33
C ASP A 277 8.39 19.32 18.53
N VAL A 278 9.62 19.80 18.35
CA VAL A 278 10.69 19.82 19.36
C VAL A 278 10.93 21.25 19.82
#